data_2f904f7850ed96ccb9432c957122c798
#
_entry.id   2f904f7850ed96ccb9432c957122c798
#
_cell.length_a   1.000
_cell.length_b   1.000
_cell.length_c   1.000
_cell.angle_alpha   90.00
_cell.angle_beta   90.00
_cell.angle_gamma   90.00
#
_symmetry.space_group_name_H-M   'P 1'
#
loop_
_entity.id
_entity.type
_entity.pdbx_description
1 polymer ?
#
loop_
_entity_poly.entity_id
_entity_poly.type
_entity_poly.pdbx_seq_one_letter_code
_entity_poly.pdbx_strand_id
1 'polypeptide(L)'
;ASSAASDVYKRQQDVIVIVDEAYIDFAGRSAVELIDKYENLIVVQTFSKARSMAGMRIGYAISNPSLIRYLNDVKYSFNSYTMNQTALLCGVEAVRDRAYFEQCVSEIVKTRQWAKEEFKKRGFEFPDSSANFLFVTHPEQDAKTLFEALKEKDVYVRYFGSRRIDQYLRVTIGTRAEMETLFS
;
A
#
# COMPACT_ATOMS: atom_id res chain seq x y z
N ALA A 1 -4.94 8.41 -8.64
CA ALA A 1 -3.68 7.85 -9.17
C ALA A 1 -3.72 7.69 -10.71
N SER A 2 -4.87 7.32 -11.29
CA SER A 2 -4.96 7.05 -12.74
C SER A 2 -4.82 8.27 -13.64
N SER A 3 -5.24 9.47 -13.23
CA SER A 3 -5.20 10.67 -14.10
C SER A 3 -3.79 11.26 -14.23
N ALA A 4 -3.01 11.31 -13.16
CA ALA A 4 -1.65 11.83 -13.19
C ALA A 4 -0.69 10.90 -13.96
N ALA A 5 -0.80 9.58 -13.78
CA ALA A 5 -0.02 8.59 -14.52
C ALA A 5 -0.34 8.66 -16.04
N SER A 6 -1.62 8.79 -16.41
CA SER A 6 -2.01 8.87 -17.83
C SER A 6 -1.54 10.17 -18.51
N ASP A 7 -1.37 11.26 -17.76
CA ASP A 7 -0.95 12.55 -18.31
C ASP A 7 0.59 12.65 -18.49
N VAL A 8 1.35 12.12 -17.56
CA VAL A 8 2.81 11.93 -17.68
C VAL A 8 3.11 10.97 -18.85
N TYR A 9 2.30 9.97 -19.01
CA TYR A 9 2.42 8.92 -19.99
C TYR A 9 2.27 9.40 -21.44
N LYS A 10 1.31 10.26 -21.70
CA LYS A 10 1.07 10.80 -23.04
C LYS A 10 2.19 11.69 -23.58
N ARG A 11 3.07 12.17 -22.70
CA ARG A 11 4.11 13.15 -23.04
C ARG A 11 5.52 12.59 -23.20
N GLN A 12 5.78 11.34 -22.79
CA GLN A 12 7.15 10.81 -22.73
C GLN A 12 7.19 9.33 -23.17
N GLN A 13 7.14 9.09 -24.47
CA GLN A 13 7.22 7.71 -25.02
C GLN A 13 8.60 7.04 -24.79
N ASP A 14 9.65 7.82 -24.53
CA ASP A 14 11.03 7.32 -24.36
C ASP A 14 11.43 7.03 -22.90
N VAL A 15 10.48 7.15 -21.96
CA VAL A 15 10.73 6.94 -20.53
C VAL A 15 9.93 5.76 -20.02
N ILE A 16 10.56 4.87 -19.26
CA ILE A 16 9.86 3.79 -18.56
C ILE A 16 9.04 4.38 -17.42
N VAL A 17 7.76 4.02 -17.35
CA VAL A 17 6.85 4.40 -16.28
C VAL A 17 6.64 3.19 -15.38
N ILE A 18 6.97 3.35 -14.10
CA ILE A 18 6.74 2.32 -13.08
C ILE A 18 5.60 2.79 -12.18
N VAL A 19 4.52 2.01 -12.14
CA VAL A 19 3.40 2.22 -11.21
C VAL A 19 3.54 1.28 -10.04
N ASP A 20 3.81 1.85 -8.85
CA ASP A 20 3.84 1.08 -7.61
C ASP A 20 2.43 0.88 -7.08
N GLU A 21 1.96 -0.34 -7.18
CA GLU A 21 0.64 -0.78 -6.74
C GLU A 21 0.71 -1.63 -5.45
N ALA A 22 1.61 -1.31 -4.54
CA ALA A 22 1.73 -2.06 -3.29
C ALA A 22 0.44 -2.12 -2.45
N TYR A 23 -0.52 -1.23 -2.69
CA TYR A 23 -1.79 -1.13 -1.97
C TYR A 23 -3.02 -1.34 -2.86
N ILE A 24 -2.85 -1.80 -4.09
CA ILE A 24 -3.94 -1.88 -5.08
C ILE A 24 -5.10 -2.77 -4.65
N ASP A 25 -4.82 -3.84 -3.92
CA ASP A 25 -5.83 -4.78 -3.43
C ASP A 25 -6.92 -4.11 -2.57
N PHE A 26 -6.61 -2.94 -1.98
CA PHE A 26 -7.56 -2.15 -1.19
C PHE A 26 -8.26 -1.04 -2.00
N ALA A 27 -7.90 -0.84 -3.27
CA ALA A 27 -8.31 0.31 -4.10
C ALA A 27 -9.32 -0.02 -5.20
N GLY A 28 -9.22 -1.14 -5.84
CA GLY A 28 -10.22 -1.66 -6.79
C GLY A 28 -9.89 -1.51 -8.27
N ARG A 29 -9.00 -0.61 -8.72
CA ARG A 29 -8.67 -0.46 -10.15
C ARG A 29 -7.18 -0.38 -10.41
N SER A 30 -6.63 -1.35 -11.16
CA SER A 30 -5.20 -1.52 -11.43
C SER A 30 -4.80 -0.91 -12.78
N ALA A 31 -3.58 -0.37 -12.85
CA ALA A 31 -2.94 0.04 -14.10
C ALA A 31 -2.54 -1.15 -14.99
N VAL A 32 -2.66 -2.38 -14.51
CA VAL A 32 -2.47 -3.61 -15.31
C VAL A 32 -3.36 -3.61 -16.55
N GLU A 33 -4.56 -3.03 -16.48
CA GLU A 33 -5.48 -2.87 -17.62
C GLU A 33 -4.88 -2.03 -18.78
N LEU A 34 -3.80 -1.32 -18.53
CA LEU A 34 -3.17 -0.42 -19.49
C LEU A 34 -1.92 -1.02 -20.17
N ILE A 35 -1.45 -2.17 -19.73
CA ILE A 35 -0.18 -2.78 -20.21
C ILE A 35 -0.22 -3.02 -21.72
N ASP A 36 -1.33 -3.49 -22.25
CA ASP A 36 -1.48 -3.74 -23.69
C ASP A 36 -1.51 -2.47 -24.53
N LYS A 37 -1.74 -1.31 -23.91
CA LYS A 37 -1.78 -0.01 -24.60
C LYS A 37 -0.44 0.71 -24.59
N TYR A 38 0.43 0.35 -23.65
CA TYR A 38 1.62 1.12 -23.36
C TYR A 38 2.84 0.24 -23.13
N GLU A 39 3.72 0.21 -24.11
CA GLU A 39 4.90 -0.66 -24.11
C GLU A 39 5.95 -0.29 -23.04
N ASN A 40 5.95 0.94 -22.53
CA ASN A 40 6.87 1.45 -21.52
C ASN A 40 6.31 1.38 -20.09
N LEU A 41 5.18 0.69 -19.85
CA LEU A 41 4.57 0.57 -18.53
C LEU A 41 5.03 -0.70 -17.80
N ILE A 42 5.47 -0.52 -16.56
CA ILE A 42 5.69 -1.59 -15.58
C ILE A 42 4.77 -1.34 -14.39
N VAL A 43 4.00 -2.34 -13.99
CA VAL A 43 3.22 -2.33 -12.75
C VAL A 43 3.88 -3.26 -11.75
N VAL A 44 4.16 -2.77 -10.54
CA VAL A 44 4.74 -3.59 -9.47
C VAL A 44 3.74 -3.79 -8.35
N GLN A 45 3.64 -5.02 -7.87
CA GLN A 45 2.73 -5.42 -6.80
C GLN A 45 3.46 -6.29 -5.76
N THR A 46 2.87 -6.48 -4.58
CA THR A 46 3.51 -7.16 -3.46
C THR A 46 2.53 -8.01 -2.65
N PHE A 47 3.04 -9.07 -2.04
CA PHE A 47 2.30 -9.84 -1.03
C PHE A 47 2.42 -9.25 0.38
N SER A 48 3.26 -8.22 0.55
CA SER A 48 3.60 -7.66 1.87
C SER A 48 2.44 -6.96 2.58
N LYS A 49 1.38 -6.57 1.87
CA LYS A 49 0.27 -5.77 2.41
C LYS A 49 -1.00 -6.58 2.53
N ALA A 50 -1.80 -6.69 1.49
CA ALA A 50 -3.10 -7.33 1.53
C ALA A 50 -3.04 -8.85 1.86
N ARG A 51 -1.94 -9.51 1.53
CA ARG A 51 -1.71 -10.93 1.84
C ARG A 51 -0.96 -11.16 3.15
N SER A 52 -0.66 -10.09 3.93
CA SER A 52 0.01 -10.16 5.23
C SER A 52 1.36 -10.90 5.24
N MET A 53 2.06 -10.96 4.09
CA MET A 53 3.28 -11.74 3.88
C MET A 53 4.55 -10.88 3.80
N ALA A 54 4.62 -9.77 4.53
CA ALA A 54 5.76 -8.86 4.49
C ALA A 54 7.11 -9.54 4.79
N GLY A 55 7.13 -10.50 5.70
CA GLY A 55 8.32 -11.28 6.06
C GLY A 55 8.79 -12.25 4.98
N MET A 56 7.92 -12.65 4.05
CA MET A 56 8.25 -13.59 2.98
C MET A 56 8.97 -12.94 1.79
N ARG A 57 9.01 -11.61 1.70
CA ARG A 57 9.71 -10.86 0.66
C ARG A 57 9.27 -11.18 -0.77
N ILE A 58 7.97 -11.35 -1.00
CA ILE A 58 7.37 -11.64 -2.31
C ILE A 58 6.85 -10.35 -2.94
N GLY A 59 7.32 -10.07 -4.14
CA GLY A 59 6.83 -9.03 -5.02
C GLY A 59 6.98 -9.45 -6.47
N TYR A 60 6.25 -8.82 -7.37
CA TYR A 60 6.27 -9.14 -8.79
C TYR A 60 6.02 -7.90 -9.65
N ALA A 61 6.50 -7.97 -10.88
CA ALA A 61 6.26 -6.96 -11.89
C ALA A 61 5.42 -7.55 -13.04
N ILE A 62 4.55 -6.74 -13.59
CA ILE A 62 3.69 -7.04 -14.73
C ILE A 62 3.96 -6.00 -15.80
N SER A 63 4.31 -6.45 -17.02
CA SER A 63 4.62 -5.57 -18.15
C SER A 63 4.61 -6.38 -19.45
N ASN A 64 4.94 -5.74 -20.58
CA ASN A 64 5.18 -6.45 -21.82
C ASN A 64 6.42 -7.38 -21.73
N PRO A 65 6.51 -8.41 -22.60
CA PRO A 65 7.57 -9.40 -22.54
C PRO A 65 8.99 -8.82 -22.65
N SER A 66 9.18 -7.73 -23.40
CA SER A 66 10.50 -7.12 -23.59
C SER A 66 11.03 -6.50 -22.29
N LEU A 67 10.19 -5.74 -21.57
CA LEU A 67 10.57 -5.16 -20.29
C LEU A 67 10.76 -6.24 -19.22
N ILE A 68 9.93 -7.29 -19.20
CA ILE A 68 10.11 -8.42 -18.28
C ILE A 68 11.41 -9.15 -18.56
N ARG A 69 11.83 -9.30 -19.82
CA ARG A 69 13.14 -9.89 -20.16
C ARG A 69 14.29 -9.06 -19.57
N TYR A 70 14.28 -7.73 -19.73
CA TYR A 70 15.31 -6.87 -19.13
C TYR A 70 15.37 -6.97 -17.61
N LEU A 71 14.21 -7.02 -16.95
CA LEU A 71 14.14 -7.21 -15.49
C LEU A 71 14.74 -8.57 -15.09
N ASN A 72 14.49 -9.63 -15.86
CA ASN A 72 15.07 -10.94 -15.62
C ASN A 72 16.59 -10.94 -15.86
N ASP A 73 17.08 -10.28 -16.90
CA ASP A 73 18.53 -10.18 -17.19
C ASP A 73 19.26 -9.52 -16.00
N VAL A 74 18.70 -8.43 -15.46
CA VAL A 74 19.22 -7.77 -14.25
C VAL A 74 19.13 -8.71 -13.03
N LYS A 75 17.97 -9.32 -12.81
CA LYS A 75 17.76 -10.26 -11.70
C LYS A 75 18.78 -11.39 -11.72
N TYR A 76 18.97 -12.05 -12.86
CA TYR A 76 19.90 -13.17 -13.00
C TYR A 76 21.37 -12.76 -12.90
N SER A 77 21.70 -11.51 -13.25
CA SER A 77 23.04 -10.96 -13.08
C SER A 77 23.38 -10.61 -11.64
N PHE A 78 22.37 -10.25 -10.83
CA PHE A 78 22.56 -9.77 -9.47
C PHE A 78 22.21 -10.81 -8.40
N ASN A 79 21.01 -11.41 -8.46
CA ASN A 79 20.54 -12.41 -7.51
C ASN A 79 19.51 -13.35 -8.16
N SER A 80 19.96 -14.48 -8.67
CA SER A 80 19.12 -15.47 -9.35
C SER A 80 18.14 -16.17 -8.42
N TYR A 81 18.50 -16.36 -7.16
CA TYR A 81 17.73 -17.15 -6.17
C TYR A 81 17.15 -16.28 -5.07
N THR A 82 16.30 -15.34 -5.44
CA THR A 82 15.73 -14.34 -4.54
C THR A 82 14.72 -14.90 -3.52
N MET A 83 14.06 -16.02 -3.83
CA MET A 83 13.00 -16.60 -3.02
C MET A 83 13.45 -17.94 -2.41
N ASN A 84 13.26 -18.08 -1.09
CA ASN A 84 13.47 -19.35 -0.42
C ASN A 84 12.27 -20.30 -0.59
N GLN A 85 12.45 -21.57 -0.27
CA GLN A 85 11.42 -22.61 -0.44
C GLN A 85 10.13 -22.31 0.34
N THR A 86 10.25 -21.81 1.55
CA THR A 86 9.09 -21.45 2.38
C THR A 86 8.28 -20.34 1.73
N ALA A 87 8.93 -19.29 1.20
CA ALA A 87 8.27 -18.19 0.51
C ALA A 87 7.51 -18.69 -0.75
N LEU A 88 8.12 -19.62 -1.50
CA LEU A 88 7.48 -20.22 -2.68
C LEU A 88 6.22 -21.00 -2.30
N LEU A 89 6.30 -21.89 -1.32
CA LEU A 89 5.17 -22.72 -0.90
C LEU A 89 4.05 -21.86 -0.29
N CYS A 90 4.37 -21.00 0.65
CA CYS A 90 3.37 -20.12 1.29
C CYS A 90 2.77 -19.12 0.28
N GLY A 91 3.56 -18.63 -0.68
CA GLY A 91 3.07 -17.75 -1.73
C GLY A 91 2.02 -18.40 -2.62
N VAL A 92 2.23 -19.66 -3.00
CA VAL A 92 1.26 -20.45 -3.78
C VAL A 92 -0.05 -20.61 -3.02
N GLU A 93 0.02 -21.03 -1.76
CA GLU A 93 -1.17 -21.22 -0.93
C GLU A 93 -1.90 -19.90 -0.67
N ALA A 94 -1.19 -18.79 -0.46
CA ALA A 94 -1.80 -17.48 -0.31
C ALA A 94 -2.55 -16.99 -1.56
N VAL A 95 -2.16 -17.46 -2.75
CA VAL A 95 -2.91 -17.17 -4.00
C VAL A 95 -4.14 -18.07 -4.11
N ARG A 96 -4.02 -19.34 -3.70
CA ARG A 96 -5.11 -20.32 -3.74
C ARG A 96 -6.24 -19.99 -2.76
N ASP A 97 -5.91 -19.49 -1.59
CA ASP A 97 -6.89 -19.11 -0.57
C ASP A 97 -7.50 -17.72 -0.87
N ARG A 98 -8.25 -17.69 -1.95
CA ARG A 98 -8.91 -16.49 -2.43
C ARG A 98 -10.01 -16.00 -1.48
N ALA A 99 -10.75 -16.91 -0.88
CA ALA A 99 -11.86 -16.57 0.00
C ALA A 99 -11.38 -15.81 1.26
N TYR A 100 -10.34 -16.31 1.91
CA TYR A 100 -9.75 -15.65 3.06
C TYR A 100 -9.15 -14.28 2.69
N PHE A 101 -8.45 -14.21 1.56
CA PHE A 101 -7.90 -12.95 1.05
C PHE A 101 -8.99 -11.89 0.83
N GLU A 102 -10.07 -12.24 0.13
CA GLU A 102 -11.18 -11.32 -0.16
C GLU A 102 -11.90 -10.87 1.13
N GLN A 103 -12.05 -11.77 2.10
CA GLN A 103 -12.59 -11.45 3.41
C GLN A 103 -11.72 -10.42 4.13
N CYS A 104 -10.42 -10.67 4.26
CA CYS A 104 -9.48 -9.74 4.93
C CYS A 104 -9.47 -8.35 4.29
N VAL A 105 -9.41 -8.30 2.95
CA VAL A 105 -9.46 -7.03 2.22
C VAL A 105 -10.77 -6.29 2.47
N SER A 106 -11.91 -6.99 2.43
CA SER A 106 -13.23 -6.41 2.68
C SER A 106 -13.34 -5.82 4.09
N GLU A 107 -12.84 -6.52 5.11
CA GLU A 107 -12.83 -6.06 6.50
C GLU A 107 -11.99 -4.79 6.67
N ILE A 108 -10.79 -4.76 6.09
CA ILE A 108 -9.93 -3.56 6.12
C ILE A 108 -10.61 -2.37 5.43
N VAL A 109 -11.22 -2.58 4.26
CA VAL A 109 -11.91 -1.51 3.53
C VAL A 109 -13.09 -0.96 4.31
N LYS A 110 -13.91 -1.83 4.92
CA LYS A 110 -15.05 -1.45 5.78
C LYS A 110 -14.58 -0.68 7.02
N THR A 111 -13.55 -1.19 7.69
CA THR A 111 -12.99 -0.55 8.90
C THR A 111 -12.36 0.79 8.56
N ARG A 112 -11.66 0.90 7.43
CA ARG A 112 -11.12 2.18 6.92
C ARG A 112 -12.21 3.21 6.70
N GLN A 113 -13.31 2.84 6.08
CA GLN A 113 -14.41 3.75 5.84
C GLN A 113 -15.01 4.28 7.14
N TRP A 114 -15.27 3.39 8.10
CA TRP A 114 -15.72 3.80 9.43
C TRP A 114 -14.69 4.68 10.15
N ALA A 115 -13.40 4.33 10.10
CA ALA A 115 -12.35 5.13 10.73
C ALA A 115 -12.27 6.56 10.16
N LYS A 116 -12.48 6.73 8.85
CA LYS A 116 -12.58 8.06 8.23
C LYS A 116 -13.67 8.91 8.89
N GLU A 117 -14.85 8.33 9.15
CA GLU A 117 -15.93 9.05 9.82
C GLU A 117 -15.60 9.38 11.28
N GLU A 118 -14.95 8.46 12.01
CA GLU A 118 -14.53 8.70 13.39
C GLU A 118 -13.46 9.78 13.50
N PHE A 119 -12.49 9.83 12.57
CA PHE A 119 -11.51 10.90 12.51
C PHE A 119 -12.15 12.26 12.22
N LYS A 120 -13.07 12.33 11.24
CA LYS A 120 -13.82 13.57 10.94
C LYS A 120 -14.60 14.09 12.13
N LYS A 121 -15.30 13.23 12.87
CA LYS A 121 -16.05 13.62 14.10
C LYS A 121 -15.15 14.24 15.16
N ARG A 122 -13.85 13.90 15.15
CA ARG A 122 -12.84 14.42 16.09
C ARG A 122 -12.03 15.59 15.54
N GLY A 123 -12.42 16.16 14.40
CA GLY A 123 -11.76 17.33 13.80
C GLY A 123 -10.47 17.01 13.04
N PHE A 124 -10.14 15.75 12.79
CA PHE A 124 -8.99 15.40 11.98
C PHE A 124 -9.26 15.62 10.49
N GLU A 125 -8.22 16.07 9.80
CA GLU A 125 -8.16 16.21 8.36
C GLU A 125 -7.23 15.13 7.76
N PHE A 126 -7.52 14.68 6.56
CA PHE A 126 -6.71 13.70 5.84
C PHE A 126 -7.01 13.70 4.34
N PRO A 127 -6.01 13.46 3.47
CA PRO A 127 -6.26 13.18 2.06
C PRO A 127 -7.00 11.85 1.93
N ASP A 128 -7.84 11.73 0.90
CA ASP A 128 -8.53 10.46 0.66
C ASP A 128 -7.52 9.32 0.42
N SER A 129 -7.79 8.18 1.04
CA SER A 129 -6.90 7.02 0.99
C SER A 129 -7.64 5.78 0.54
N SER A 130 -7.01 5.07 -0.39
CA SER A 130 -7.38 3.71 -0.80
C SER A 130 -6.40 2.64 -0.28
N ALA A 131 -5.43 3.01 0.57
CA ALA A 131 -4.49 2.09 1.21
C ALA A 131 -5.09 1.46 2.49
N ASN A 132 -4.31 0.61 3.16
CA ASN A 132 -4.65 0.10 4.49
C ASN A 132 -4.20 1.04 5.62
N PHE A 133 -4.09 2.32 5.36
CA PHE A 133 -3.77 3.34 6.36
C PHE A 133 -4.42 4.68 6.00
N LEU A 134 -4.55 5.54 6.99
CA LEU A 134 -4.89 6.96 6.83
C LEU A 134 -3.68 7.81 7.22
N PHE A 135 -3.54 8.95 6.55
CA PHE A 135 -2.53 9.95 6.85
C PHE A 135 -3.23 11.19 7.39
N VAL A 136 -3.31 11.30 8.71
CA VAL A 136 -4.19 12.23 9.42
C VAL A 136 -3.41 13.37 10.05
N THR A 137 -3.99 14.56 10.07
CA THR A 137 -3.52 15.74 10.79
C THR A 137 -4.67 16.35 11.58
N HIS A 138 -4.36 17.14 12.60
CA HIS A 138 -5.35 17.91 13.35
C HIS A 138 -4.95 19.37 13.39
N PRO A 139 -5.85 20.33 13.10
CA PRO A 139 -5.50 21.75 13.00
C PRO A 139 -5.05 22.36 14.34
N GLU A 140 -5.52 21.83 15.47
CA GLU A 140 -5.25 22.37 16.81
C GLU A 140 -4.31 21.49 17.66
N GLN A 141 -3.95 20.28 17.18
CA GLN A 141 -3.14 19.32 17.94
C GLN A 141 -1.83 19.03 17.21
N ASP A 142 -0.72 19.17 17.90
CA ASP A 142 0.59 18.81 17.36
C ASP A 142 0.73 17.30 17.19
N ALA A 143 1.13 16.86 16.01
CA ALA A 143 1.20 15.43 15.68
C ALA A 143 2.24 14.68 16.53
N LYS A 144 3.35 15.31 16.91
CA LYS A 144 4.34 14.68 17.78
C LYS A 144 3.78 14.47 19.18
N THR A 145 3.09 15.47 19.73
CA THR A 145 2.44 15.38 21.04
C THR A 145 1.38 14.26 21.06
N LEU A 146 0.55 14.19 20.01
CA LEU A 146 -0.44 13.10 19.86
C LEU A 146 0.25 11.73 19.77
N PHE A 147 1.34 11.62 19.00
CA PHE A 147 2.12 10.39 18.88
C PHE A 147 2.66 9.91 20.23
N GLU A 148 3.21 10.82 21.03
CA GLU A 148 3.76 10.50 22.36
C GLU A 148 2.65 10.09 23.32
N ALA A 149 1.53 10.81 23.36
CA ALA A 149 0.38 10.49 24.20
C ALA A 149 -0.27 9.14 23.84
N LEU A 150 -0.38 8.80 22.55
CA LEU A 150 -0.88 7.50 22.10
C LEU A 150 0.08 6.37 22.53
N LYS A 151 1.38 6.61 22.43
CA LYS A 151 2.39 5.63 22.85
C LYS A 151 2.34 5.34 24.35
N GLU A 152 2.06 6.32 25.19
CA GLU A 152 1.84 6.13 26.63
C GLU A 152 0.64 5.24 26.97
N LYS A 153 -0.32 5.15 26.03
CA LYS A 153 -1.49 4.27 26.12
C LYS A 153 -1.32 2.95 25.37
N ASP A 154 -0.08 2.58 25.01
CA ASP A 154 0.24 1.39 24.20
C ASP A 154 -0.41 1.37 22.80
N VAL A 155 -0.78 2.54 22.26
CA VAL A 155 -1.29 2.68 20.91
C VAL A 155 -0.19 3.20 19.98
N TYR A 156 0.24 2.36 19.05
CA TYR A 156 1.37 2.65 18.17
C TYR A 156 0.92 3.08 16.77
N VAL A 157 1.20 4.34 16.43
CA VAL A 157 1.03 4.93 15.10
C VAL A 157 2.40 5.31 14.52
N ARG A 158 2.47 5.79 13.29
CA ARG A 158 3.72 6.24 12.71
C ARG A 158 3.76 7.77 12.61
N TYR A 159 4.75 8.38 13.26
CA TYR A 159 5.13 9.78 13.14
C TYR A 159 6.33 9.93 12.21
N PHE A 160 6.41 11.07 11.48
CA PHE A 160 7.52 11.44 10.60
C PHE A 160 8.02 12.82 10.97
N GLY A 161 9.25 12.91 11.51
CA GLY A 161 9.87 14.18 11.88
C GLY A 161 10.42 15.01 10.69
N SER A 162 10.03 14.70 9.46
CA SER A 162 10.50 15.38 8.25
C SER A 162 9.63 16.58 7.93
N ARG A 163 10.25 17.69 7.53
CA ARG A 163 9.56 18.90 7.06
C ARG A 163 8.45 18.54 6.04
N ARG A 164 7.31 19.20 6.15
CA ARG A 164 6.06 19.05 5.37
C ARG A 164 5.14 17.90 5.79
N ILE A 165 5.64 16.91 6.53
CA ILE A 165 4.84 15.78 7.01
C ILE A 165 4.93 15.60 8.53
N ASP A 166 5.61 16.49 9.21
CA ASP A 166 5.79 16.55 10.67
C ASP A 166 4.50 16.91 11.43
N GLN A 167 3.45 17.35 10.73
CA GLN A 167 2.11 17.56 11.29
C GLN A 167 1.13 16.40 11.01
N TYR A 168 1.66 15.26 10.55
CA TYR A 168 0.84 14.10 10.19
C TYR A 168 1.22 12.85 10.98
N LEU A 169 0.20 12.03 11.22
CA LEU A 169 0.33 10.66 11.71
C LEU A 169 -0.15 9.69 10.64
N ARG A 170 0.61 8.61 10.39
CA ARG A 170 0.12 7.50 9.59
C ARG A 170 -0.48 6.45 10.51
N VAL A 171 -1.78 6.28 10.42
CA VAL A 171 -2.56 5.33 11.19
C VAL A 171 -2.89 4.12 10.31
N THR A 172 -2.33 2.96 10.63
CA THR A 172 -2.66 1.71 9.96
C THR A 172 -4.06 1.26 10.38
N ILE A 173 -4.85 0.80 9.42
CA ILE A 173 -6.17 0.23 9.69
C ILE A 173 -5.98 -1.18 10.23
N GLY A 174 -6.27 -1.36 11.49
CA GLY A 174 -6.32 -2.64 12.19
C GLY A 174 -7.70 -3.28 12.13
N THR A 175 -7.94 -4.23 13.04
CA THR A 175 -9.27 -4.77 13.30
C THR A 175 -10.21 -3.67 13.84
N ARG A 176 -11.51 -3.92 13.78
CA ARG A 176 -12.49 -2.98 14.33
C ARG A 176 -12.23 -2.66 15.80
N ALA A 177 -11.91 -3.67 16.61
CA ALA A 177 -11.62 -3.51 18.03
C ALA A 177 -10.36 -2.68 18.30
N GLU A 178 -9.27 -2.90 17.53
CA GLU A 178 -8.05 -2.09 17.64
C GLU A 178 -8.31 -0.62 17.28
N MET A 179 -9.12 -0.38 16.26
CA MET A 179 -9.48 0.98 15.88
C MET A 179 -10.42 1.65 16.92
N GLU A 180 -11.29 0.89 17.58
CA GLU A 180 -12.11 1.38 18.70
C GLU A 180 -11.23 1.77 19.89
N THR A 181 -10.19 1.01 20.18
CA THR A 181 -9.19 1.34 21.22
C THR A 181 -8.45 2.65 20.88
N LEU A 182 -8.08 2.87 19.61
CA LEU A 182 -7.45 4.12 19.20
C LEU A 182 -8.34 5.35 19.48
N PHE A 183 -9.66 5.20 19.34
CA PHE A 183 -10.62 6.30 19.47
C PHE A 183 -11.19 6.48 20.89
N SER A 184 -10.87 5.56 21.84
CA SER A 184 -11.24 5.66 23.27
C SER A 184 -10.27 6.58 24.02
#